data_37ce66962980372d7e56e26a03bc4197
#
_entry.id   37ce66962980372d7e56e26a03bc4197
#
_cell.length_a   1.000
_cell.length_b   1.000
_cell.length_c   1.000
_cell.angle_alpha   90.00
_cell.angle_beta   90.00
_cell.angle_gamma   90.00
#
_symmetry.space_group_name_H-M   'P 1'
#
loop_
_entity.id
_entity.type
_entity.pdbx_description
1 polymer ?
#
loop_
_entity_poly.entity_id
_entity_poly.type
_entity_poly.pdbx_seq_one_letter_code
_entity_poly.pdbx_strand_id
1 'polypeptide(L)'
;MATIVITGANRGIGLELARQYAAAGDTVIRAMRGTDKADAPIGTAMTLDVTSDESVAAFAAALAGRPVDLLINNAGVVGPARQSGTDMDFAGFLGTLDANVLGPLRVTQALLPNLRQAQGAKIAVISSRMGQLARQGFGGASGHVAYRSSKTAVNKVFQCLAADLEAEGIAVAMLHPGWVRTDMGGPGADIDVTTSAEGIRTVLGNLSPARSGRFWAYDGEELDW
;
A
#
# COMPACT_ATOMS: atom_id res chain seq x y z
N MET A 1 -21.07 3.33 6.02
CA MET A 1 -20.65 2.74 4.73
C MET A 1 -19.60 3.67 4.17
N ALA A 2 -18.36 3.24 4.13
CA ALA A 2 -17.22 4.03 3.67
C ALA A 2 -16.83 3.64 2.22
N THR A 3 -16.19 4.54 1.48
CA THR A 3 -15.61 4.27 0.16
C THR A 3 -14.13 3.95 0.32
N ILE A 4 -13.74 2.72 -0.01
CA ILE A 4 -12.39 2.19 0.15
C ILE A 4 -11.77 1.96 -1.23
N VAL A 5 -10.65 2.61 -1.52
CA VAL A 5 -9.84 2.37 -2.72
C VAL A 5 -8.62 1.53 -2.36
N ILE A 6 -8.39 0.41 -3.06
CA ILE A 6 -7.26 -0.50 -2.81
C ILE A 6 -6.53 -0.75 -4.12
N THR A 7 -5.25 -0.36 -4.19
CA THR A 7 -4.41 -0.62 -5.35
C THR A 7 -3.79 -2.03 -5.28
N GLY A 8 -3.61 -2.69 -6.43
CA GLY A 8 -3.09 -4.05 -6.48
C GLY A 8 -4.03 -5.09 -5.87
N ALA A 9 -5.35 -4.88 -5.98
CA ALA A 9 -6.38 -5.68 -5.32
C ALA A 9 -6.88 -6.87 -6.16
N ASN A 10 -6.05 -7.41 -7.07
CA ASN A 10 -6.37 -8.58 -7.89
C ASN A 10 -5.97 -9.91 -7.23
N ARG A 11 -5.10 -9.90 -6.21
CA ARG A 11 -4.60 -11.09 -5.50
C ARG A 11 -4.03 -10.74 -4.12
N GLY A 12 -3.67 -11.76 -3.37
CA GLY A 12 -2.95 -11.63 -2.10
C GLY A 12 -3.65 -10.72 -1.10
N ILE A 13 -2.86 -9.93 -0.38
CA ILE A 13 -3.35 -9.05 0.70
C ILE A 13 -4.39 -8.05 0.19
N GLY A 14 -4.15 -7.44 -0.98
CA GLY A 14 -5.08 -6.44 -1.54
C GLY A 14 -6.46 -7.02 -1.87
N LEU A 15 -6.52 -8.24 -2.41
CA LEU A 15 -7.80 -8.92 -2.67
C LEU A 15 -8.50 -9.30 -1.37
N GLU A 16 -7.77 -9.79 -0.38
CA GLU A 16 -8.36 -10.17 0.91
C GLU A 16 -8.88 -8.96 1.68
N LEU A 17 -8.14 -7.83 1.68
CA LEU A 17 -8.64 -6.56 2.21
C LEU A 17 -9.94 -6.14 1.53
N ALA A 18 -9.99 -6.22 0.19
CA ALA A 18 -11.19 -5.90 -0.58
C ALA A 18 -12.38 -6.78 -0.17
N ARG A 19 -12.15 -8.09 0.01
CA ARG A 19 -13.18 -9.04 0.45
C ARG A 19 -13.72 -8.70 1.84
N GLN A 20 -12.83 -8.42 2.79
CA GLN A 20 -13.22 -8.12 4.17
C GLN A 20 -13.93 -6.78 4.32
N TYR A 21 -13.52 -5.73 3.58
CA TYR A 21 -14.24 -4.45 3.57
C TYR A 21 -15.62 -4.58 2.92
N ALA A 22 -15.71 -5.28 1.78
CA ALA A 22 -17.00 -5.53 1.13
C ALA A 22 -17.95 -6.34 2.02
N ALA A 23 -17.45 -7.36 2.73
CA ALA A 23 -18.22 -8.14 3.69
C ALA A 23 -18.71 -7.31 4.90
N ALA A 24 -18.00 -6.25 5.24
CA ALA A 24 -18.40 -5.27 6.26
C ALA A 24 -19.46 -4.25 5.76
N GLY A 25 -19.84 -4.32 4.48
CA GLY A 25 -20.82 -3.43 3.87
C GLY A 25 -20.23 -2.14 3.28
N ASP A 26 -18.91 -2.02 3.14
CA ASP A 26 -18.27 -0.86 2.55
C ASP A 26 -18.29 -0.90 1.02
N THR A 27 -18.26 0.27 0.39
CA THR A 27 -18.08 0.41 -1.05
C THR A 27 -16.61 0.25 -1.40
N VAL A 28 -16.24 -0.85 -2.06
CA VAL A 28 -14.85 -1.16 -2.39
C VAL A 28 -14.56 -0.93 -3.86
N ILE A 29 -13.48 -0.20 -4.14
CA ILE A 29 -12.92 0.02 -5.48
C ILE A 29 -11.58 -0.71 -5.53
N ARG A 30 -11.53 -1.78 -6.34
CA ARG A 30 -10.32 -2.58 -6.58
C ARG A 30 -9.59 -2.04 -7.80
N ALA A 31 -8.48 -1.35 -7.58
CA ALA A 31 -7.65 -0.81 -8.65
C ALA A 31 -6.51 -1.78 -9.01
N MET A 32 -6.43 -2.20 -10.27
CA MET A 32 -5.49 -3.21 -10.76
C MET A 32 -5.15 -3.02 -12.23
N ARG A 33 -4.01 -3.52 -12.71
CA ARG A 33 -3.54 -3.35 -14.10
C ARG A 33 -4.42 -4.00 -15.17
N GLY A 34 -5.15 -5.04 -14.83
CA GLY A 34 -6.10 -5.71 -15.73
C GLY A 34 -7.34 -6.14 -14.94
N THR A 35 -8.49 -5.86 -15.50
CA THR A 35 -9.78 -6.20 -14.89
C THR A 35 -10.34 -7.55 -15.38
N ASP A 36 -9.76 -8.10 -16.44
CA ASP A 36 -10.21 -9.35 -17.10
C ASP A 36 -10.11 -10.60 -16.19
N LYS A 37 -9.34 -10.51 -15.09
CA LYS A 37 -9.17 -11.55 -14.07
C LYS A 37 -9.87 -11.21 -12.75
N ALA A 38 -10.84 -10.34 -12.78
CA ALA A 38 -11.63 -9.99 -11.60
C ALA A 38 -12.66 -11.09 -11.30
N ASP A 39 -12.20 -12.31 -11.01
CA ASP A 39 -13.02 -13.52 -10.82
C ASP A 39 -14.02 -13.45 -9.63
N ALA A 40 -14.01 -12.38 -8.85
CA ALA A 40 -14.90 -12.27 -7.69
C ALA A 40 -15.81 -11.04 -7.83
N PRO A 41 -17.10 -11.17 -7.53
CA PRO A 41 -18.05 -10.04 -7.47
C PRO A 41 -17.83 -9.20 -6.20
N ILE A 42 -16.56 -8.79 -5.96
CA ILE A 42 -16.18 -8.00 -4.79
C ILE A 42 -15.99 -6.55 -5.23
N GLY A 43 -16.91 -5.69 -4.88
CA GLY A 43 -16.82 -4.27 -5.21
C GLY A 43 -16.70 -3.99 -6.70
N THR A 44 -16.19 -2.81 -7.04
CA THR A 44 -15.97 -2.37 -8.43
C THR A 44 -14.51 -2.55 -8.82
N ALA A 45 -14.24 -3.28 -9.89
CA ALA A 45 -12.91 -3.41 -10.47
C ALA A 45 -12.64 -2.25 -11.45
N MET A 46 -11.49 -1.59 -11.32
CA MET A 46 -11.07 -0.49 -12.18
C MET A 46 -9.61 -0.67 -12.60
N THR A 47 -9.31 -0.29 -13.84
CA THR A 47 -7.94 -0.36 -14.37
C THR A 47 -7.08 0.75 -13.77
N LEU A 48 -5.90 0.37 -13.27
CA LEU A 48 -4.89 1.28 -12.77
C LEU A 48 -3.50 0.67 -12.88
N ASP A 49 -2.62 1.31 -13.63
CA ASP A 49 -1.18 1.14 -13.54
C ASP A 49 -0.59 2.31 -12.77
N VAL A 50 -0.08 2.05 -11.56
CA VAL A 50 0.47 3.06 -10.67
C VAL A 50 1.76 3.72 -11.20
N THR A 51 2.39 3.12 -12.21
CA THR A 51 3.61 3.63 -12.85
C THR A 51 3.32 4.48 -14.08
N SER A 52 2.04 4.61 -14.49
CA SER A 52 1.62 5.41 -15.64
C SER A 52 0.84 6.64 -15.19
N ASP A 53 1.36 7.83 -15.47
CA ASP A 53 0.68 9.11 -15.18
C ASP A 53 -0.69 9.19 -15.90
N GLU A 54 -0.75 8.70 -17.13
CA GLU A 54 -2.00 8.66 -17.92
C GLU A 54 -3.03 7.73 -17.26
N SER A 55 -2.62 6.53 -16.85
CA SER A 55 -3.52 5.58 -16.17
C SER A 55 -4.04 6.13 -14.84
N VAL A 56 -3.17 6.79 -14.07
CA VAL A 56 -3.55 7.40 -12.80
C VAL A 56 -4.50 8.57 -13.01
N ALA A 57 -4.26 9.42 -14.01
CA ALA A 57 -5.15 10.53 -14.34
C ALA A 57 -6.54 10.02 -14.79
N ALA A 58 -6.60 9.00 -15.64
CA ALA A 58 -7.85 8.39 -16.08
C ALA A 58 -8.62 7.76 -14.91
N PHE A 59 -7.92 7.07 -14.01
CA PHE A 59 -8.50 6.48 -12.81
C PHE A 59 -9.09 7.55 -11.87
N ALA A 60 -8.36 8.63 -11.62
CA ALA A 60 -8.84 9.73 -10.78
C ALA A 60 -10.04 10.45 -11.42
N ALA A 61 -10.01 10.66 -12.74
CA ALA A 61 -11.13 11.26 -13.49
C ALA A 61 -12.41 10.40 -13.38
N ALA A 62 -12.29 9.08 -13.43
CA ALA A 62 -13.43 8.16 -13.28
C ALA A 62 -14.01 8.16 -11.85
N LEU A 63 -13.28 8.67 -10.86
CA LEU A 63 -13.72 8.84 -9.48
C LEU A 63 -14.07 10.29 -9.12
N ALA A 64 -14.04 11.21 -10.09
CA ALA A 64 -14.30 12.62 -9.83
C ALA A 64 -15.63 12.85 -9.08
N GLY A 65 -15.58 13.68 -8.03
CA GLY A 65 -16.73 14.00 -7.19
C GLY A 65 -17.18 12.90 -6.22
N ARG A 66 -16.47 11.77 -6.16
CA ARG A 66 -16.72 10.71 -5.15
C ARG A 66 -15.84 10.91 -3.93
N PRO A 67 -16.41 11.03 -2.71
CA PRO A 67 -15.61 10.96 -1.50
C PRO A 67 -14.89 9.60 -1.38
N VAL A 68 -13.62 9.62 -0.96
CA VAL A 68 -12.83 8.43 -0.63
C VAL A 68 -12.44 8.51 0.83
N ASP A 69 -12.97 7.60 1.64
CA ASP A 69 -12.73 7.57 3.08
C ASP A 69 -11.40 6.90 3.43
N LEU A 70 -10.97 5.94 2.60
CA LEU A 70 -9.72 5.22 2.81
C LEU A 70 -9.06 4.87 1.49
N LEU A 71 -7.81 5.31 1.31
CA LEU A 71 -6.93 4.85 0.23
C LEU A 71 -5.87 3.90 0.79
N ILE A 72 -5.82 2.67 0.28
CA ILE A 72 -4.79 1.68 0.59
C ILE A 72 -3.88 1.48 -0.63
N ASN A 73 -2.71 2.06 -0.58
CA ASN A 73 -1.65 1.85 -1.56
C ASN A 73 -0.97 0.50 -1.28
N ASN A 74 -1.51 -0.57 -1.86
CA ASN A 74 -1.01 -1.94 -1.68
C ASN A 74 -0.20 -2.44 -2.89
N ALA A 75 -0.38 -1.87 -4.09
CA ALA A 75 0.39 -2.26 -5.26
C ALA A 75 1.90 -2.14 -5.01
N GLY A 76 2.66 -3.17 -5.40
CA GLY A 76 4.11 -3.17 -5.26
C GLY A 76 4.77 -4.40 -5.86
N VAL A 77 6.09 -4.34 -6.00
CA VAL A 77 6.93 -5.39 -6.58
C VAL A 77 8.14 -5.68 -5.69
N VAL A 78 8.70 -6.89 -5.78
CA VAL A 78 9.94 -7.27 -5.06
C VAL A 78 11.19 -6.68 -5.72
N GLY A 79 11.08 -6.33 -7.00
CA GLY A 79 12.22 -5.87 -7.79
C GLY A 79 12.88 -6.97 -8.62
N PRO A 80 14.05 -6.69 -9.24
CA PRO A 80 14.71 -7.59 -10.15
C PRO A 80 15.37 -8.77 -9.42
N ALA A 81 15.68 -9.84 -10.17
CA ALA A 81 16.40 -10.99 -9.62
C ALA A 81 17.81 -10.63 -9.14
N ARG A 82 18.52 -9.76 -9.88
CA ARG A 82 19.83 -9.24 -9.49
C ARG A 82 19.65 -7.92 -8.74
N GLN A 83 19.68 -7.96 -7.42
CA GLN A 83 19.52 -6.81 -6.54
C GLN A 83 20.34 -6.93 -5.25
N SER A 84 21.61 -7.29 -5.40
CA SER A 84 22.59 -7.22 -4.31
C SER A 84 23.44 -5.95 -4.38
N GLY A 85 24.15 -5.61 -3.30
CA GLY A 85 25.06 -4.47 -3.30
C GLY A 85 26.28 -4.64 -4.22
N THR A 86 26.57 -5.88 -4.65
CA THR A 86 27.71 -6.21 -5.53
C THR A 86 27.28 -6.63 -6.94
N ASP A 87 25.99 -6.87 -7.17
CA ASP A 87 25.42 -7.21 -8.49
C ASP A 87 23.99 -6.66 -8.58
N MET A 88 23.81 -5.60 -9.36
CA MET A 88 22.57 -4.86 -9.43
C MET A 88 22.09 -4.70 -10.88
N ASP A 89 20.82 -5.00 -11.11
CA ASP A 89 20.08 -4.52 -12.28
C ASP A 89 19.55 -3.10 -11.95
N PHE A 90 20.25 -2.08 -12.43
CA PHE A 90 19.88 -0.69 -12.17
C PHE A 90 18.55 -0.28 -12.80
N ALA A 91 18.22 -0.80 -13.98
CA ALA A 91 16.92 -0.53 -14.61
C ALA A 91 15.78 -1.14 -13.81
N GLY A 92 15.92 -2.39 -13.34
CA GLY A 92 14.97 -3.04 -12.45
C GLY A 92 14.88 -2.35 -11.10
N PHE A 93 15.97 -1.77 -10.58
CA PHE A 93 15.94 -0.96 -9.35
C PHE A 93 15.11 0.31 -9.55
N LEU A 94 15.34 1.05 -10.63
CA LEU A 94 14.53 2.25 -10.94
C LEU A 94 13.05 1.90 -11.09
N GLY A 95 12.72 0.82 -11.80
CA GLY A 95 11.33 0.33 -11.89
C GLY A 95 10.73 -0.06 -10.53
N THR A 96 11.56 -0.57 -9.61
CA THR A 96 11.12 -0.88 -8.24
C THR A 96 10.80 0.39 -7.45
N LEU A 97 11.62 1.43 -7.57
CA LEU A 97 11.35 2.74 -6.97
C LEU A 97 10.10 3.38 -7.57
N ASP A 98 9.93 3.31 -8.87
CA ASP A 98 8.74 3.84 -9.54
C ASP A 98 7.47 3.16 -9.03
N ALA A 99 7.43 1.82 -9.01
CA ALA A 99 6.27 1.07 -8.56
C ALA A 99 5.98 1.21 -7.05
N ASN A 100 7.01 1.17 -6.20
CA ASN A 100 6.85 1.06 -4.74
C ASN A 100 6.85 2.40 -4.01
N VAL A 101 7.37 3.47 -4.64
CA VAL A 101 7.52 4.80 -4.01
C VAL A 101 6.72 5.85 -4.77
N LEU A 102 7.06 6.07 -6.06
CA LEU A 102 6.42 7.11 -6.86
C LEU A 102 4.97 6.74 -7.19
N GLY A 103 4.69 5.48 -7.48
CA GLY A 103 3.34 5.00 -7.76
C GLY A 103 2.34 5.30 -6.64
N PRO A 104 2.59 4.88 -5.39
CA PRO A 104 1.76 5.24 -4.25
C PRO A 104 1.58 6.76 -4.06
N LEU A 105 2.65 7.54 -4.23
CA LEU A 105 2.58 9.00 -4.13
C LEU A 105 1.73 9.60 -5.25
N ARG A 106 1.95 9.16 -6.50
CA ARG A 106 1.21 9.58 -7.70
C ARG A 106 -0.29 9.33 -7.55
N VAL A 107 -0.68 8.12 -7.14
CA VAL A 107 -2.09 7.77 -6.89
C VAL A 107 -2.67 8.61 -5.76
N THR A 108 -1.93 8.78 -4.67
CA THR A 108 -2.38 9.59 -3.54
C THR A 108 -2.63 11.04 -3.95
N GLN A 109 -1.69 11.67 -4.66
CA GLN A 109 -1.84 13.05 -5.14
C GLN A 109 -3.04 13.21 -6.08
N ALA A 110 -3.25 12.26 -7.00
CA ALA A 110 -4.37 12.29 -7.92
C ALA A 110 -5.73 12.16 -7.22
N LEU A 111 -5.78 11.45 -6.07
CA LEU A 111 -7.00 11.25 -5.28
C LEU A 111 -7.16 12.23 -4.11
N LEU A 112 -6.24 13.17 -3.88
CA LEU A 112 -6.40 14.20 -2.84
C LEU A 112 -7.74 14.95 -2.92
N PRO A 113 -8.24 15.35 -4.11
CA PRO A 113 -9.57 15.97 -4.21
C PRO A 113 -10.71 15.09 -3.68
N ASN A 114 -10.61 13.76 -3.82
CA ASN A 114 -11.59 12.80 -3.33
C ASN A 114 -11.48 12.58 -1.82
N LEU A 115 -10.23 12.47 -1.32
CA LEU A 115 -9.93 12.32 0.11
C LEU A 115 -10.39 13.54 0.91
N ARG A 116 -10.21 14.75 0.36
CA ARG A 116 -10.65 16.02 0.96
C ARG A 116 -12.18 16.16 1.05
N GLN A 117 -12.94 15.40 0.28
CA GLN A 117 -14.42 15.38 0.35
C GLN A 117 -14.94 14.48 1.45
N ALA A 118 -14.13 13.54 1.97
CA ALA A 118 -14.51 12.65 3.05
C ALA A 118 -14.16 13.25 4.41
N GLN A 119 -14.98 12.98 5.42
CA GLN A 119 -14.69 13.41 6.80
C GLN A 119 -13.74 12.42 7.47
N GLY A 120 -12.56 12.89 7.85
CA GLY A 120 -11.56 12.06 8.52
C GLY A 120 -10.97 10.98 7.62
N ALA A 121 -10.69 11.33 6.36
CA ALA A 121 -10.07 10.44 5.39
C ALA A 121 -8.75 9.86 5.91
N LYS A 122 -8.45 8.66 5.45
CA LYS A 122 -7.24 7.92 5.83
C LYS A 122 -6.48 7.47 4.59
N ILE A 123 -5.16 7.47 4.70
CA ILE A 123 -4.25 6.99 3.67
C ILE A 123 -3.34 5.93 4.30
N ALA A 124 -3.21 4.79 3.65
CA ALA A 124 -2.28 3.76 4.03
C ALA A 124 -1.35 3.41 2.88
N VAL A 125 -0.10 3.07 3.18
CA VAL A 125 0.81 2.43 2.23
C VAL A 125 1.35 1.13 2.81
N ILE A 126 1.31 0.06 2.04
CA ILE A 126 1.89 -1.23 2.43
C ILE A 126 3.40 -1.16 2.25
N SER A 127 4.09 -1.08 3.37
CA SER A 127 5.53 -1.06 3.50
C SER A 127 6.06 -2.44 3.93
N SER A 128 7.20 -2.49 4.60
CA SER A 128 7.82 -3.72 5.11
C SER A 128 8.81 -3.41 6.22
N ARG A 129 8.94 -4.29 7.22
CA ARG A 129 10.05 -4.27 8.17
C ARG A 129 11.42 -4.32 7.50
N MET A 130 11.49 -4.81 6.26
CA MET A 130 12.72 -4.77 5.45
C MET A 130 13.16 -3.35 5.09
N GLY A 131 12.29 -2.34 5.23
CA GLY A 131 12.59 -0.91 5.07
C GLY A 131 13.16 -0.23 6.32
N GLN A 132 13.27 -0.93 7.45
CA GLN A 132 13.86 -0.37 8.68
C GLN A 132 15.39 -0.22 8.55
N LEU A 133 15.90 0.98 8.84
CA LEU A 133 17.34 1.26 8.86
C LEU A 133 18.01 0.71 10.14
N ALA A 134 17.31 0.74 11.26
CA ALA A 134 17.82 0.30 12.55
C ALA A 134 18.04 -1.21 12.63
N ARG A 135 17.41 -2.00 11.76
CA ARG A 135 17.56 -3.47 11.75
C ARG A 135 18.64 -3.93 10.79
N GLN A 136 19.76 -4.36 11.34
CA GLN A 136 20.76 -5.08 10.58
C GLN A 136 20.30 -6.53 10.34
N GLY A 137 20.28 -6.94 9.08
CA GLY A 137 20.24 -8.32 8.66
C GLY A 137 18.98 -9.12 9.02
N PHE A 138 17.98 -9.11 8.17
CA PHE A 138 17.03 -10.21 8.12
C PHE A 138 17.70 -11.42 7.47
N GLY A 139 17.96 -12.46 8.27
CA GLY A 139 18.35 -13.78 7.77
C GLY A 139 19.68 -13.83 7.02
N GLY A 140 20.68 -13.03 7.40
CA GLY A 140 22.01 -13.08 6.77
C GLY A 140 22.05 -12.68 5.30
N ALA A 141 20.96 -12.19 4.76
CA ALA A 141 20.83 -11.91 3.35
C ALA A 141 21.30 -10.49 3.03
N SER A 142 22.50 -10.40 2.50
CA SER A 142 22.84 -9.40 1.51
C SER A 142 21.93 -9.63 0.31
N GLY A 143 20.83 -8.93 0.18
CA GLY A 143 19.89 -9.13 -0.94
C GLY A 143 18.71 -8.22 -0.82
N HIS A 144 17.91 -8.19 -1.87
CA HIS A 144 16.73 -7.35 -1.96
C HIS A 144 17.01 -5.85 -1.75
N VAL A 145 18.20 -5.36 -2.18
CA VAL A 145 18.60 -3.96 -2.00
C VAL A 145 17.57 -3.01 -2.63
N ALA A 146 17.14 -3.28 -3.85
CA ALA A 146 16.13 -2.46 -4.52
C ALA A 146 14.82 -2.43 -3.73
N TYR A 147 14.35 -3.59 -3.27
CA TYR A 147 13.13 -3.70 -2.45
C TYR A 147 13.28 -2.97 -1.12
N ARG A 148 14.34 -3.26 -0.37
CA ARG A 148 14.61 -2.64 0.95
C ARG A 148 14.66 -1.12 0.84
N SER A 149 15.48 -0.62 -0.10
CA SER A 149 15.60 0.82 -0.36
C SER A 149 14.26 1.44 -0.73
N SER A 150 13.45 0.76 -1.56
CA SER A 150 12.11 1.27 -1.90
C SER A 150 11.18 1.35 -0.69
N LYS A 151 11.25 0.39 0.24
CA LYS A 151 10.41 0.39 1.45
C LYS A 151 10.87 1.42 2.48
N THR A 152 12.18 1.68 2.58
CA THR A 152 12.72 2.80 3.36
C THR A 152 12.26 4.14 2.76
N ALA A 153 12.39 4.29 1.43
CA ALA A 153 12.03 5.52 0.74
C ALA A 153 10.51 5.82 0.85
N VAL A 154 9.65 4.83 0.66
CA VAL A 154 8.19 5.03 0.77
C VAL A 154 7.78 5.39 2.20
N ASN A 155 8.44 4.82 3.22
CA ASN A 155 8.22 5.22 4.61
C ASN A 155 8.50 6.72 4.78
N LYS A 156 9.63 7.21 4.28
CA LYS A 156 9.98 8.64 4.38
C LYS A 156 9.02 9.53 3.61
N VAL A 157 8.68 9.16 2.38
CA VAL A 157 7.72 9.91 1.55
C VAL A 157 6.37 10.05 2.25
N PHE A 158 5.82 8.98 2.80
CA PHE A 158 4.52 9.01 3.46
C PHE A 158 4.57 9.63 4.86
N GLN A 159 5.73 9.62 5.53
CA GLN A 159 5.95 10.41 6.75
C GLN A 159 5.88 11.91 6.46
N CYS A 160 6.53 12.38 5.39
CA CYS A 160 6.44 13.78 4.96
C CYS A 160 5.01 14.13 4.55
N LEU A 161 4.34 13.27 3.77
CA LEU A 161 2.95 13.47 3.38
C LEU A 161 2.00 13.58 4.59
N ALA A 162 2.27 12.82 5.66
CA ALA A 162 1.49 12.91 6.89
C ALA A 162 1.59 14.31 7.53
N ALA A 163 2.78 14.91 7.52
CA ALA A 163 2.98 16.26 8.01
C ALA A 163 2.28 17.30 7.12
N ASP A 164 2.39 17.14 5.80
CA ASP A 164 1.74 18.05 4.83
C ASP A 164 0.21 18.04 4.95
N LEU A 165 -0.39 16.91 5.35
CA LEU A 165 -1.84 16.73 5.45
C LEU A 165 -2.39 16.88 6.88
N GLU A 166 -1.55 17.17 7.88
CA GLU A 166 -1.92 17.29 9.28
C GLU A 166 -3.04 18.31 9.49
N ALA A 167 -2.89 19.51 8.91
CA ALA A 167 -3.87 20.59 9.03
C ALA A 167 -5.22 20.27 8.37
N GLU A 168 -5.24 19.32 7.43
CA GLU A 168 -6.44 18.86 6.75
C GLU A 168 -7.14 17.71 7.52
N GLY A 169 -6.53 17.19 8.59
CA GLY A 169 -7.06 16.09 9.39
C GLY A 169 -7.06 14.74 8.70
N ILE A 170 -6.31 14.61 7.59
CA ILE A 170 -6.14 13.34 6.86
C ILE A 170 -5.03 12.53 7.52
N ALA A 171 -5.37 11.36 8.04
CA ALA A 171 -4.41 10.52 8.75
C ALA A 171 -3.68 9.56 7.79
N VAL A 172 -2.36 9.43 7.94
CA VAL A 172 -1.50 8.62 7.08
C VAL A 172 -0.79 7.53 7.89
N ALA A 173 -0.78 6.28 7.42
CA ALA A 173 -0.07 5.18 8.05
C ALA A 173 0.80 4.40 7.06
N MET A 174 2.01 4.04 7.48
CA MET A 174 2.86 3.05 6.84
C MET A 174 2.65 1.71 7.53
N LEU A 175 2.46 0.62 6.77
CA LEU A 175 2.05 -0.67 7.31
C LEU A 175 2.99 -1.80 6.88
N HIS A 176 3.51 -2.54 7.88
CA HIS A 176 4.10 -3.84 7.62
C HIS A 176 3.02 -4.92 7.72
N PRO A 177 2.75 -5.66 6.65
CA PRO A 177 1.66 -6.63 6.61
C PRO A 177 1.95 -7.96 7.31
N GLY A 178 3.16 -8.14 7.90
CA GLY A 178 3.70 -9.44 8.28
C GLY A 178 4.46 -10.11 7.13
N TRP A 179 5.00 -11.31 7.39
CA TRP A 179 5.48 -12.20 6.33
C TRP A 179 4.33 -13.14 5.94
N VAL A 180 3.72 -12.83 4.80
CA VAL A 180 2.40 -13.34 4.42
C VAL A 180 2.51 -14.36 3.30
N ARG A 181 1.83 -15.51 3.42
CA ARG A 181 1.73 -16.55 2.38
C ARG A 181 0.98 -16.02 1.15
N THR A 182 1.76 -15.51 0.21
CA THR A 182 1.35 -14.97 -1.09
C THR A 182 2.39 -15.37 -2.13
N ASP A 183 2.16 -15.08 -3.41
CA ASP A 183 3.17 -15.29 -4.45
C ASP A 183 4.48 -14.55 -4.15
N MET A 184 4.40 -13.40 -3.46
CA MET A 184 5.56 -12.60 -3.06
C MET A 184 6.27 -13.17 -1.82
N GLY A 185 5.52 -13.60 -0.82
CA GLY A 185 6.07 -14.07 0.46
C GLY A 185 6.49 -15.53 0.45
N GLY A 186 5.97 -16.30 -0.51
CA GLY A 186 6.23 -17.73 -0.63
C GLY A 186 5.47 -18.60 0.39
N PRO A 187 5.57 -19.94 0.24
CA PRO A 187 4.81 -20.88 1.07
C PRO A 187 5.32 -20.99 2.52
N GLY A 188 6.57 -20.60 2.77
CA GLY A 188 7.19 -20.65 4.09
C GLY A 188 6.87 -19.44 4.98
N ALA A 189 6.03 -18.52 4.55
CA ALA A 189 5.70 -17.33 5.31
C ALA A 189 4.87 -17.66 6.57
N ASP A 190 5.00 -16.82 7.59
CA ASP A 190 4.49 -17.08 8.95
C ASP A 190 2.97 -17.06 9.03
N ILE A 191 2.32 -16.12 8.34
CA ILE A 191 0.87 -15.89 8.44
C ILE A 191 0.18 -15.98 7.08
N ASP A 192 -1.14 -16.19 7.11
CA ASP A 192 -1.96 -16.15 5.90
C ASP A 192 -2.48 -14.74 5.59
N VAL A 193 -3.11 -14.60 4.42
CA VAL A 193 -3.64 -13.32 3.95
C VAL A 193 -4.80 -12.83 4.81
N THR A 194 -5.59 -13.73 5.38
CA THR A 194 -6.74 -13.38 6.22
C THR A 194 -6.30 -12.73 7.50
N THR A 195 -5.36 -13.35 8.23
CA THR A 195 -4.76 -12.81 9.45
C THR A 195 -4.12 -11.43 9.22
N SER A 196 -3.35 -11.30 8.13
CA SER A 196 -2.73 -10.03 7.77
C SER A 196 -3.77 -8.93 7.48
N ALA A 197 -4.79 -9.25 6.69
CA ALA A 197 -5.83 -8.28 6.33
C ALA A 197 -6.69 -7.85 7.53
N GLU A 198 -7.07 -8.78 8.41
CA GLU A 198 -7.80 -8.49 9.65
C GLU A 198 -7.01 -7.54 10.56
N GLY A 199 -5.73 -7.81 10.73
CA GLY A 199 -4.85 -6.98 11.52
C GLY A 199 -4.69 -5.57 10.93
N ILE A 200 -4.40 -5.46 9.63
CA ILE A 200 -4.32 -4.19 8.91
C ILE A 200 -5.62 -3.38 9.08
N ARG A 201 -6.79 -4.02 8.92
CA ARG A 201 -8.08 -3.35 9.10
C ARG A 201 -8.25 -2.83 10.52
N THR A 202 -7.82 -3.59 11.52
CA THR A 202 -7.85 -3.18 12.93
C THR A 202 -6.97 -1.95 13.16
N VAL A 203 -5.73 -1.94 12.64
CA VAL A 203 -4.82 -0.79 12.73
C VAL A 203 -5.45 0.44 12.06
N LEU A 204 -6.00 0.29 10.85
CA LEU A 204 -6.64 1.38 10.11
C LEU A 204 -7.95 1.85 10.76
N GLY A 205 -8.69 0.95 11.39
CA GLY A 205 -9.85 1.32 12.20
C GLY A 205 -9.50 2.30 13.32
N ASN A 206 -8.36 2.06 13.99
CA ASN A 206 -7.83 2.85 15.10
C ASN A 206 -6.93 4.03 14.65
N LEU A 207 -6.71 4.22 13.34
CA LEU A 207 -5.91 5.33 12.83
C LEU A 207 -6.68 6.65 13.02
N SER A 208 -6.00 7.62 13.57
CA SER A 208 -6.50 8.96 13.82
C SER A 208 -5.39 9.99 13.55
N PRO A 209 -5.68 11.29 13.47
CA PRO A 209 -4.64 12.32 13.31
C PRO A 209 -3.52 12.23 14.36
N ALA A 210 -3.83 11.90 15.61
CA ALA A 210 -2.83 11.72 16.68
C ALA A 210 -1.90 10.50 16.46
N ARG A 211 -2.28 9.57 15.59
CA ARG A 211 -1.51 8.37 15.23
C ARG A 211 -0.98 8.41 13.79
N SER A 212 -1.14 9.57 13.13
CA SER A 212 -0.67 9.80 11.76
C SER A 212 0.85 9.85 11.67
N GLY A 213 1.39 9.51 10.52
CA GLY A 213 2.82 9.60 10.23
C GLY A 213 3.68 8.51 10.90
N ARG A 214 3.06 7.43 11.41
CA ARG A 214 3.77 6.35 12.13
C ARG A 214 3.80 5.06 11.30
N PHE A 215 4.76 4.20 11.63
CA PHE A 215 4.94 2.90 11.01
C PHE A 215 4.40 1.79 11.93
N TRP A 216 3.45 1.01 11.44
CA TRP A 216 2.75 -0.01 12.20
C TRP A 216 2.93 -1.40 11.61
N ALA A 217 3.05 -2.42 12.44
CA ALA A 217 2.83 -3.79 12.00
C ALA A 217 1.32 -4.12 11.96
N TYR A 218 0.96 -5.16 11.23
CA TYR A 218 -0.43 -5.63 11.11
C TYR A 218 -1.09 -5.96 12.46
N ASP A 219 -0.33 -6.39 13.44
CA ASP A 219 -0.78 -6.74 14.79
C ASP A 219 -0.92 -5.52 15.74
N GLY A 220 -0.64 -4.32 15.24
CA GLY A 220 -0.77 -3.07 15.97
C GLY A 220 0.50 -2.63 16.71
N GLU A 221 1.60 -3.35 16.58
CA GLU A 221 2.92 -2.92 17.09
C GLU A 221 3.37 -1.66 16.33
N GLU A 222 3.77 -0.61 17.04
CA GLU A 222 4.46 0.53 16.45
C GLU A 222 5.92 0.17 16.17
N LEU A 223 6.36 0.35 14.94
CA LEU A 223 7.69 -0.04 14.48
C LEU A 223 8.63 1.16 14.40
N ASP A 224 9.88 0.93 14.76
CA ASP A 224 10.96 1.89 14.50
C ASP A 224 11.26 2.02 13.00
N TRP A 225 11.95 3.12 12.62
CA TRP A 225 12.34 3.40 11.25
C TRP A 225 13.58 2.61 10.79
#